data_bd38389b40bcec394b6c839607f9d8c1
#
_entry.id   bd38389b40bcec394b6c839607f9d8c1
#
_cell.length_a   1.000
_cell.length_b   1.000
_cell.length_c   1.000
_cell.angle_alpha   90.00
_cell.angle_beta   90.00
_cell.angle_gamma   90.00
#
_symmetry.space_group_name_H-M   'P 1'
#
loop_
_entity.id
_entity.type
_entity.pdbx_description
1 polymer ?
#
loop_
_entity_poly.entity_id
_entity_poly.type
_entity_poly.pdbx_seq_one_letter_code
_entity_poly.pdbx_strand_id
1 'polypeptide(L)'
;LPISKSITTKGGEKNLLIKLQDSFTNIGQVVVTGTGTHHRMTDSPVPVSVITAKDLSNASVTSLDEALQKLTPSFSSMTNGMGTTLSLNGLPDDYFIFLENGKRLYGDDTYARINVAKIKRIEILNGASSALYGTNAIGGVINIITDDAKNAINVSSDTRYASKGRFTQSVNIDVNTGKFGSYTSYRRQQAEGWQLNPYEENSKTHELEETGKVASTGFYANTVNQKFTFDATDKLSFYRSE
;
A
#
# COMPACT_ATOMS: atom_id res chain seq x y z
N LEU A 1 -20.69 -2.74 14.80
CA LEU A 1 -21.10 -2.11 16.06
C LEU A 1 -22.61 -2.17 16.12
N PRO A 2 -23.21 -2.64 17.23
CA PRO A 2 -24.67 -2.61 17.38
C PRO A 2 -25.14 -1.16 17.38
N ILE A 3 -26.13 -0.85 16.56
CA ILE A 3 -26.78 0.44 16.55
C ILE A 3 -27.90 0.39 17.58
N SER A 4 -27.80 1.19 18.64
CA SER A 4 -28.86 1.39 19.61
C SER A 4 -29.63 2.66 19.26
N LYS A 5 -30.93 2.57 19.16
CA LYS A 5 -31.83 3.72 19.02
C LYS A 5 -32.72 3.78 20.24
N SER A 6 -32.61 4.86 21.00
CA SER A 6 -33.49 5.10 22.13
C SER A 6 -34.83 5.68 21.63
N ILE A 7 -35.92 5.06 22.02
CA ILE A 7 -37.27 5.49 21.67
C ILE A 7 -37.98 5.80 22.99
N THR A 8 -38.44 7.05 23.16
CA THR A 8 -39.25 7.45 24.30
C THR A 8 -40.71 7.29 23.91
N THR A 9 -41.43 6.39 24.60
CA THR A 9 -42.86 6.18 24.39
C THR A 9 -43.65 6.93 25.45
N LYS A 10 -44.72 7.61 25.02
CA LYS A 10 -45.74 8.13 25.94
C LYS A 10 -46.73 6.98 26.17
N GLY A 11 -46.89 6.53 27.41
CA GLY A 11 -47.70 5.36 27.76
C GLY A 11 -49.11 5.39 27.13
N GLY A 12 -49.49 4.26 26.50
CA GLY A 12 -50.79 4.05 25.86
C GLY A 12 -50.75 3.62 24.39
N GLU A 13 -49.60 3.58 23.75
CA GLU A 13 -49.46 3.15 22.35
C GLU A 13 -49.55 1.64 22.24
N LYS A 14 -50.58 1.13 21.50
CA LYS A 14 -50.82 -0.30 21.30
C LYS A 14 -49.99 -0.95 20.16
N ASN A 15 -49.44 -0.16 19.26
CA ASN A 15 -48.60 -0.65 18.12
C ASN A 15 -47.44 0.28 17.88
N LEU A 16 -46.25 -0.17 18.19
CA LEU A 16 -45.00 0.55 17.88
C LEU A 16 -44.37 -0.08 16.65
N LEU A 17 -44.43 0.58 15.50
CA LEU A 17 -43.75 0.16 14.27
C LEU A 17 -42.34 0.72 14.30
N ILE A 18 -41.37 -0.10 14.70
CA ILE A 18 -39.94 0.24 14.64
C ILE A 18 -39.41 -0.16 13.26
N LYS A 19 -39.29 0.81 12.34
CA LYS A 19 -38.49 0.62 11.14
C LYS A 19 -37.02 0.73 11.52
N LEU A 20 -36.36 -0.41 11.65
CA LEU A 20 -34.90 -0.48 11.61
C LEU A 20 -34.52 -0.19 10.15
N GLN A 21 -33.90 0.93 9.90
CA GLN A 21 -33.12 1.07 8.68
C GLN A 21 -31.89 0.20 8.89
N ASP A 22 -31.74 -0.80 8.04
CA ASP A 22 -30.46 -1.45 7.88
C ASP A 22 -29.46 -0.37 7.54
N SER A 23 -28.71 0.10 8.53
CA SER A 23 -27.48 0.79 8.23
C SER A 23 -26.45 -0.30 7.90
N PHE A 24 -26.68 -0.97 6.79
CA PHE A 24 -25.54 -1.43 6.04
C PHE A 24 -24.81 -0.18 5.60
N THR A 25 -23.92 0.31 6.45
CA THR A 25 -22.73 0.98 5.97
C THR A 25 -21.84 -0.12 5.35
N ASN A 26 -22.44 -0.91 4.50
CA ASN A 26 -21.75 -1.50 3.41
C ASN A 26 -21.50 -0.32 2.48
N ILE A 27 -20.52 0.46 2.81
CA ILE A 27 -19.79 1.26 1.84
C ILE A 27 -19.29 0.18 0.91
N GLY A 28 -20.06 -0.10 -0.14
CA GLY A 28 -19.68 -1.06 -1.15
C GLY A 28 -18.32 -0.62 -1.61
N GLN A 29 -17.30 -1.36 -1.19
CA GLN A 29 -15.92 -1.02 -1.47
C GLN A 29 -15.82 -0.99 -2.98
N VAL A 30 -15.74 0.22 -3.55
CA VAL A 30 -15.66 0.42 -4.99
C VAL A 30 -14.24 0.09 -5.38
N VAL A 31 -14.09 -0.91 -6.23
CA VAL A 31 -12.81 -1.33 -6.79
C VAL A 31 -12.75 -0.95 -8.26
N VAL A 32 -11.58 -0.58 -8.72
CA VAL A 32 -11.35 -0.16 -10.11
C VAL A 32 -10.66 -1.26 -10.92
N THR A 33 -9.93 -2.12 -10.23
CA THR A 33 -8.95 -3.01 -10.84
C THR A 33 -9.58 -4.15 -11.65
N GLY A 34 -10.78 -4.60 -11.27
CA GLY A 34 -11.38 -5.80 -11.90
C GLY A 34 -11.84 -5.60 -13.34
N THR A 35 -12.17 -4.38 -13.73
CA THR A 35 -12.74 -4.08 -15.06
C THR A 35 -12.25 -2.75 -15.65
N GLY A 36 -11.34 -2.05 -14.97
CA GLY A 36 -10.89 -0.70 -15.34
C GLY A 36 -11.94 0.40 -15.08
N THR A 37 -13.10 0.04 -14.55
CA THR A 37 -14.18 0.97 -14.19
C THR A 37 -14.57 0.79 -12.73
N HIS A 38 -15.21 1.81 -12.14
CA HIS A 38 -15.65 1.76 -10.75
C HIS A 38 -16.81 0.76 -10.57
N HIS A 39 -16.56 -0.36 -9.94
CA HIS A 39 -17.56 -1.35 -9.58
C HIS A 39 -17.58 -1.61 -8.09
N ARG A 40 -18.70 -2.13 -7.58
CA ARG A 40 -18.69 -2.69 -6.22
C ARG A 40 -17.84 -3.95 -6.20
N MET A 41 -17.12 -4.17 -5.12
CA MET A 41 -16.27 -5.36 -4.95
C MET A 41 -17.06 -6.66 -5.15
N THR A 42 -18.34 -6.68 -4.76
CA THR A 42 -19.28 -7.81 -4.94
C THR A 42 -19.63 -8.09 -6.39
N ASP A 43 -19.51 -7.09 -7.26
CA ASP A 43 -19.91 -7.17 -8.67
C ASP A 43 -18.68 -7.42 -9.57
N SER A 44 -17.50 -7.57 -8.97
CA SER A 44 -16.28 -7.88 -9.72
C SER A 44 -16.30 -9.35 -10.17
N PRO A 45 -16.07 -9.62 -11.48
CA PRO A 45 -16.00 -10.97 -12.01
C PRO A 45 -14.74 -11.74 -11.53
N VAL A 46 -13.79 -11.04 -10.95
CA VAL A 46 -12.53 -11.61 -10.42
C VAL A 46 -12.45 -11.32 -8.92
N PRO A 47 -11.99 -12.29 -8.10
CA PRO A 47 -11.80 -12.05 -6.68
C PRO A 47 -10.83 -10.90 -6.42
N VAL A 48 -11.29 -9.87 -5.72
CA VAL A 48 -10.50 -8.71 -5.34
C VAL A 48 -10.38 -8.65 -3.83
N SER A 49 -9.16 -8.65 -3.33
CA SER A 49 -8.88 -8.35 -1.93
C SER A 49 -8.53 -6.87 -1.79
N VAL A 50 -9.00 -6.24 -0.72
CA VAL A 50 -8.76 -4.81 -0.48
C VAL A 50 -8.15 -4.60 0.89
N ILE A 51 -7.02 -3.90 0.92
CA ILE A 51 -6.37 -3.40 2.14
C ILE A 51 -6.67 -1.92 2.24
N THR A 52 -7.29 -1.50 3.32
CA THR A 52 -7.68 -0.09 3.53
C THR A 52 -6.56 0.71 4.20
N ALA A 53 -6.64 2.05 4.13
CA ALA A 53 -5.73 2.93 4.88
C ALA A 53 -5.76 2.65 6.39
N LYS A 54 -6.91 2.22 6.93
CA LYS A 54 -7.04 1.84 8.34
C LYS A 54 -6.25 0.57 8.66
N ASP A 55 -6.28 -0.42 7.78
CA ASP A 55 -5.52 -1.66 7.95
C ASP A 55 -4.02 -1.39 7.91
N LEU A 56 -3.56 -0.52 6.99
CA LEU A 56 -2.18 -0.07 6.91
C LEU A 56 -1.73 0.66 8.18
N SER A 57 -2.56 1.55 8.70
CA SER A 57 -2.29 2.27 9.95
C SER A 57 -2.20 1.32 11.14
N ASN A 58 -3.14 0.38 11.25
CA ASN A 58 -3.15 -0.61 12.34
C ASN A 58 -1.94 -1.56 12.29
N ALA A 59 -1.48 -1.91 11.09
CA ALA A 59 -0.33 -2.78 10.90
C ALA A 59 1.01 -2.06 11.16
N SER A 60 0.99 -0.73 11.32
CA SER A 60 2.18 0.10 11.59
C SER A 60 3.32 -0.15 10.60
N VAL A 61 3.00 -0.26 9.33
CA VAL A 61 3.95 -0.55 8.24
C VAL A 61 4.66 0.70 7.75
N THR A 62 5.88 0.54 7.25
CA THR A 62 6.72 1.65 6.75
C THR A 62 6.93 1.62 5.25
N SER A 63 6.74 0.46 4.64
CA SER A 63 6.94 0.23 3.21
C SER A 63 5.80 -0.60 2.63
N LEU A 64 5.66 -0.56 1.32
CA LEU A 64 4.59 -1.28 0.63
C LEU A 64 4.77 -2.80 0.71
N ASP A 65 6.00 -3.28 0.56
CA ASP A 65 6.34 -4.69 0.68
C ASP A 65 6.03 -5.24 2.07
N GLU A 66 6.37 -4.49 3.13
CA GLU A 66 5.99 -4.82 4.50
C GLU A 66 4.46 -4.88 4.69
N ALA A 67 3.75 -3.93 4.09
CA ALA A 67 2.29 -3.87 4.13
C ALA A 67 1.68 -5.11 3.47
N LEU A 68 2.13 -5.44 2.27
CA LEU A 68 1.66 -6.59 1.53
C LEU A 68 1.99 -7.90 2.25
N GLN A 69 3.21 -8.04 2.77
CA GLN A 69 3.63 -9.24 3.50
C GLN A 69 2.81 -9.48 4.77
N LYS A 70 2.47 -8.42 5.51
CA LYS A 70 1.67 -8.54 6.74
C LYS A 70 0.18 -8.74 6.48
N LEU A 71 -0.35 -8.13 5.44
CA LEU A 71 -1.80 -8.03 5.22
C LEU A 71 -2.32 -8.89 4.06
N THR A 72 -1.42 -9.54 3.32
CA THR A 72 -1.77 -10.40 2.18
C THR A 72 -1.13 -11.77 2.34
N PRO A 73 -1.89 -12.79 2.75
CA PRO A 73 -1.32 -14.12 2.99
C PRO A 73 -0.67 -14.76 1.76
N SER A 74 -1.10 -14.39 0.57
CA SER A 74 -0.56 -14.91 -0.70
C SER A 74 0.68 -14.15 -1.20
N PHE A 75 1.12 -13.09 -0.50
CA PHE A 75 2.29 -12.31 -0.87
C PHE A 75 3.47 -12.64 0.04
N SER A 76 4.63 -12.82 -0.55
CA SER A 76 5.89 -12.93 0.19
C SER A 76 6.97 -12.02 -0.39
N SER A 77 7.83 -11.55 0.48
CA SER A 77 9.00 -10.73 0.14
C SER A 77 10.20 -11.31 0.87
N MET A 78 11.24 -11.62 0.12
CA MET A 78 12.50 -12.13 0.65
C MET A 78 13.64 -11.22 0.20
N THR A 79 14.27 -10.57 1.16
CA THR A 79 15.46 -9.73 0.91
C THR A 79 16.73 -10.50 1.28
N ASN A 80 17.64 -10.59 0.35
CA ASN A 80 18.97 -11.17 0.54
C ASN A 80 20.06 -10.18 0.11
N GLY A 81 21.33 -10.58 0.15
CA GLY A 81 22.44 -9.73 -0.24
C GLY A 81 22.48 -9.34 -1.74
N MET A 82 21.63 -9.93 -2.57
CA MET A 82 21.54 -9.66 -4.01
C MET A 82 20.33 -8.80 -4.39
N GLY A 83 19.38 -8.61 -3.46
CA GLY A 83 18.17 -7.82 -3.72
C GLY A 83 16.94 -8.32 -2.97
N THR A 84 15.78 -7.83 -3.37
CA THR A 84 14.48 -8.26 -2.85
C THR A 84 13.73 -9.03 -3.93
N THR A 85 13.38 -10.27 -3.63
CA THR A 85 12.52 -11.09 -4.47
C THR A 85 11.11 -11.07 -3.91
N LEU A 86 10.15 -10.78 -4.77
CA LEU A 86 8.73 -10.75 -4.44
C LEU A 86 8.03 -11.97 -5.04
N SER A 87 6.98 -12.41 -4.38
CA SER A 87 6.12 -13.48 -4.89
C SER A 87 4.67 -13.22 -4.52
N LEU A 88 3.77 -13.47 -5.47
CA LEU A 88 2.33 -13.42 -5.28
C LEU A 88 1.72 -14.75 -5.72
N ASN A 89 0.95 -15.39 -4.83
CA ASN A 89 0.39 -16.73 -5.08
C ASN A 89 1.46 -17.80 -5.46
N GLY A 90 2.69 -17.65 -4.95
CA GLY A 90 3.81 -18.53 -5.27
C GLY A 90 4.49 -18.25 -6.61
N LEU A 91 4.04 -17.26 -7.36
CA LEU A 91 4.64 -16.84 -8.63
C LEU A 91 5.57 -15.64 -8.40
N PRO A 92 6.75 -15.61 -9.03
CA PRO A 92 7.70 -14.50 -8.91
C PRO A 92 7.18 -13.22 -9.57
N ASP A 93 7.89 -12.11 -9.36
CA ASP A 93 7.53 -10.75 -9.77
C ASP A 93 7.35 -10.54 -11.27
N ASP A 94 7.93 -11.38 -12.10
CA ASP A 94 7.67 -11.38 -13.55
C ASP A 94 6.22 -11.76 -13.93
N TYR A 95 5.47 -12.36 -13.02
CA TYR A 95 4.13 -12.88 -13.29
C TYR A 95 2.99 -12.05 -12.67
N PHE A 96 3.29 -11.00 -11.94
CA PHE A 96 2.29 -10.07 -11.45
C PHE A 96 2.77 -8.63 -11.64
N ILE A 97 1.84 -7.69 -11.62
CA ILE A 97 2.16 -6.29 -11.89
C ILE A 97 1.70 -5.38 -10.77
N PHE A 98 2.47 -4.32 -10.58
CA PHE A 98 2.07 -3.18 -9.75
C PHE A 98 1.47 -2.08 -10.61
N LEU A 99 0.37 -1.52 -10.12
CA LEU A 99 -0.24 -0.32 -10.68
C LEU A 99 -0.30 0.77 -9.61
N GLU A 100 -0.16 2.02 -10.01
CA GLU A 100 -0.50 3.17 -9.21
C GLU A 100 -1.65 3.92 -9.89
N ASN A 101 -2.80 4.01 -9.22
CA ASN A 101 -4.02 4.60 -9.75
C ASN A 101 -4.40 4.05 -11.15
N GLY A 102 -4.23 2.75 -11.35
CA GLY A 102 -4.53 2.06 -12.60
C GLY A 102 -3.42 2.12 -13.67
N LYS A 103 -2.31 2.83 -13.42
CA LYS A 103 -1.16 2.88 -14.34
C LYS A 103 -0.08 1.90 -13.91
N ARG A 104 0.44 1.16 -14.88
CA ARG A 104 1.51 0.21 -14.64
C ARG A 104 2.79 0.91 -14.21
N LEU A 105 3.36 0.42 -13.12
CA LEU A 105 4.70 0.77 -12.68
C LEU A 105 5.72 -0.09 -13.44
N TYR A 106 6.78 0.55 -13.92
CA TYR A 106 7.86 -0.11 -14.64
C TYR A 106 9.15 0.07 -13.84
N GLY A 107 9.94 -1.00 -13.75
CA GLY A 107 11.21 -1.05 -13.02
C GLY A 107 11.08 -1.71 -11.65
N ASP A 108 12.16 -2.39 -11.28
CA ASP A 108 12.17 -3.37 -10.19
C ASP A 108 11.91 -2.76 -8.80
N ASP A 109 12.24 -1.49 -8.58
CA ASP A 109 12.08 -0.82 -7.29
C ASP A 109 11.01 0.27 -7.27
N THR A 110 10.21 0.41 -8.33
CA THR A 110 9.27 1.53 -8.45
C THR A 110 8.19 1.47 -7.37
N TYR A 111 7.74 0.26 -7.01
CA TYR A 111 6.78 0.05 -5.91
C TYR A 111 7.33 0.49 -4.54
N ALA A 112 8.65 0.38 -4.33
CA ALA A 112 9.29 0.77 -3.07
C ALA A 112 9.29 2.30 -2.84
N ARG A 113 9.09 3.08 -3.89
CA ARG A 113 9.04 4.55 -3.84
C ARG A 113 7.68 5.07 -3.37
N ILE A 114 6.64 4.24 -3.41
CA ILE A 114 5.29 4.65 -3.00
C ILE A 114 5.26 4.93 -1.51
N ASN A 115 4.76 6.11 -1.16
CA ASN A 115 4.60 6.49 0.23
C ASN A 115 3.34 5.85 0.82
N VAL A 116 3.52 4.92 1.76
CA VAL A 116 2.43 4.18 2.41
C VAL A 116 1.42 5.11 3.08
N ALA A 117 1.87 6.25 3.63
CA ALA A 117 0.99 7.22 4.27
C ALA A 117 -0.03 7.87 3.32
N LYS A 118 0.19 7.77 2.01
CA LYS A 118 -0.71 8.28 0.97
C LYS A 118 -1.60 7.22 0.35
N ILE A 119 -1.44 5.99 0.75
CA ILE A 119 -2.27 4.91 0.22
C ILE A 119 -3.67 5.00 0.83
N LYS A 120 -4.65 5.23 -0.01
CA LYS A 120 -6.07 5.17 0.33
C LYS A 120 -6.53 3.73 0.51
N ARG A 121 -6.10 2.86 -0.40
CA ARG A 121 -6.31 1.42 -0.38
C ARG A 121 -5.40 0.72 -1.38
N ILE A 122 -5.18 -0.56 -1.16
CA ILE A 122 -4.54 -1.44 -2.12
C ILE A 122 -5.58 -2.46 -2.58
N GLU A 123 -5.74 -2.60 -3.88
CA GLU A 123 -6.62 -3.58 -4.52
C GLU A 123 -5.76 -4.69 -5.10
N ILE A 124 -6.00 -5.94 -4.69
CA ILE A 124 -5.24 -7.11 -5.13
C ILE A 124 -6.19 -8.02 -5.89
N LEU A 125 -5.97 -8.14 -7.20
CA LEU A 125 -6.62 -9.16 -8.00
C LEU A 125 -5.80 -10.43 -7.94
N ASN A 126 -6.42 -11.49 -7.46
CA ASN A 126 -5.80 -12.80 -7.43
C ASN A 126 -6.18 -13.59 -8.68
N GLY A 127 -5.17 -14.10 -9.38
CA GLY A 127 -5.35 -14.94 -10.57
C GLY A 127 -5.17 -14.20 -11.89
N ALA A 128 -5.46 -14.90 -12.97
CA ALA A 128 -5.16 -14.44 -14.31
C ALA A 128 -5.95 -13.20 -14.71
N SER A 129 -5.28 -12.09 -14.83
CA SER A 129 -5.81 -10.80 -15.29
C SER A 129 -5.13 -10.34 -16.59
N SER A 130 -4.51 -11.28 -17.31
CA SER A 130 -3.77 -11.02 -18.54
C SER A 130 -4.61 -10.43 -19.67
N ALA A 131 -5.91 -10.71 -19.70
CA ALA A 131 -6.82 -10.13 -20.68
C ALA A 131 -6.94 -8.61 -20.55
N LEU A 132 -6.79 -8.06 -19.34
CA LEU A 132 -6.90 -6.61 -19.09
C LEU A 132 -5.52 -5.92 -19.00
N TYR A 133 -4.53 -6.62 -18.48
CA TYR A 133 -3.26 -6.01 -18.07
C TYR A 133 -2.03 -6.61 -18.78
N GLY A 134 -2.23 -7.56 -19.68
CA GLY A 134 -1.18 -8.19 -20.47
C GLY A 134 -0.57 -9.44 -19.81
N THR A 135 0.39 -10.03 -20.50
CA THR A 135 0.94 -11.37 -20.19
C THR A 135 1.60 -11.50 -18.83
N ASN A 136 2.12 -10.42 -18.29
CA ASN A 136 2.77 -10.43 -16.96
C ASN A 136 1.78 -10.41 -15.78
N ALA A 137 0.47 -10.36 -16.03
CA ALA A 137 -0.55 -10.35 -14.99
C ALA A 137 -1.24 -11.73 -14.80
N ILE A 138 -0.49 -12.82 -15.01
CA ILE A 138 -1.00 -14.19 -14.83
C ILE A 138 -1.18 -14.51 -13.35
N GLY A 139 -0.26 -14.07 -12.49
CA GLY A 139 -0.29 -14.28 -11.04
C GLY A 139 -1.19 -13.30 -10.31
N GLY A 140 -1.52 -12.18 -10.93
CA GLY A 140 -2.38 -11.16 -10.35
C GLY A 140 -1.96 -9.74 -10.65
N VAL A 141 -2.70 -8.81 -10.04
CA VAL A 141 -2.46 -7.36 -10.15
C VAL A 141 -2.57 -6.74 -8.76
N ILE A 142 -1.62 -5.91 -8.41
CA ILE A 142 -1.61 -5.12 -7.18
C ILE A 142 -1.75 -3.65 -7.58
N ASN A 143 -2.93 -3.08 -7.36
CA ASN A 143 -3.21 -1.69 -7.70
C ASN A 143 -3.25 -0.83 -6.43
N ILE A 144 -2.33 0.10 -6.35
CA ILE A 144 -2.18 1.04 -5.25
C ILE A 144 -2.98 2.30 -5.58
N ILE A 145 -4.04 2.53 -4.85
CA ILE A 145 -4.84 3.75 -4.99
C ILE A 145 -4.36 4.77 -3.95
N THR A 146 -3.84 5.87 -4.43
CA THR A 146 -3.38 6.97 -3.59
C THR A 146 -4.48 8.01 -3.40
N ASP A 147 -4.47 8.68 -2.24
CA ASP A 147 -5.38 9.79 -1.99
C ASP A 147 -4.91 11.05 -2.74
N ASP A 148 -5.87 11.78 -3.26
CA ASP A 148 -5.64 13.13 -3.77
C ASP A 148 -5.73 14.15 -2.63
N ALA A 149 -5.09 15.31 -2.82
CA ALA A 149 -5.15 16.39 -1.84
C ALA A 149 -6.61 16.86 -1.66
N LYS A 150 -7.15 16.72 -0.44
CA LYS A 150 -8.55 17.11 -0.12
C LYS A 150 -8.65 18.45 0.59
N ASN A 151 -7.64 18.79 1.35
CA ASN A 151 -7.60 20.02 2.16
C ASN A 151 -6.82 21.10 1.42
N ALA A 152 -7.14 22.37 1.71
CA ALA A 152 -6.45 23.50 1.12
C ALA A 152 -4.92 23.41 1.33
N ILE A 153 -4.50 23.05 2.53
CA ILE A 153 -3.10 22.73 2.85
C ILE A 153 -3.14 21.62 3.90
N ASN A 154 -2.32 20.58 3.69
CA ASN A 154 -2.07 19.55 4.68
C ASN A 154 -0.58 19.24 4.73
N VAL A 155 0.00 19.25 5.91
CA VAL A 155 1.39 18.87 6.14
C VAL A 155 1.41 17.71 7.13
N SER A 156 2.07 16.64 6.76
CA SER A 156 2.27 15.49 7.64
C SER A 156 3.74 15.07 7.69
N SER A 157 4.17 14.65 8.86
CA SER A 157 5.51 14.09 9.06
C SER A 157 5.38 12.80 9.86
N ASP A 158 6.11 11.79 9.43
CA ASP A 158 6.23 10.51 10.13
C ASP A 158 7.72 10.21 10.30
N THR A 159 8.11 9.88 11.53
CA THR A 159 9.49 9.52 11.86
C THR A 159 9.45 8.20 12.63
N ARG A 160 10.22 7.22 12.16
CA ARG A 160 10.32 5.90 12.77
C ARG A 160 11.76 5.50 12.95
N TYR A 161 12.01 4.88 14.09
CA TYR A 161 13.28 4.25 14.38
C TYR A 161 13.05 2.81 14.83
N ALA A 162 13.86 1.90 14.32
CA ALA A 162 13.77 0.48 14.65
C ALA A 162 15.18 -0.10 14.86
N SER A 163 15.24 -1.35 15.31
CA SER A 163 16.50 -2.07 15.52
C SER A 163 17.38 -2.07 14.26
N LYS A 164 18.67 -2.23 14.44
CA LYS A 164 19.70 -2.27 13.39
C LYS A 164 19.81 -0.94 12.60
N GLY A 165 19.73 0.17 13.32
CA GLY A 165 19.87 1.50 12.75
C GLY A 165 18.83 1.85 11.68
N ARG A 166 17.71 1.13 11.63
CA ARG A 166 16.63 1.48 10.70
C ARG A 166 15.99 2.79 11.10
N PHE A 167 16.09 3.75 10.22
CA PHE A 167 15.49 5.05 10.37
C PHE A 167 14.69 5.38 9.10
N THR A 168 13.46 5.79 9.29
CA THR A 168 12.61 6.29 8.20
C THR A 168 12.01 7.61 8.64
N GLN A 169 12.14 8.62 7.80
CA GLN A 169 11.47 9.89 7.96
C GLN A 169 10.80 10.27 6.65
N SER A 170 9.54 10.66 6.73
CA SER A 170 8.80 11.22 5.60
C SER A 170 8.15 12.54 5.98
N VAL A 171 8.16 13.47 5.04
CA VAL A 171 7.44 14.74 5.11
C VAL A 171 6.60 14.85 3.86
N ASN A 172 5.31 15.11 4.04
CA ASN A 172 4.37 15.23 2.94
C ASN A 172 3.66 16.56 3.04
N ILE A 173 3.53 17.23 1.90
CA ILE A 173 2.84 18.51 1.76
C ILE A 173 1.80 18.35 0.66
N ASP A 174 0.53 18.55 1.01
CA ASP A 174 -0.59 18.61 0.09
C ASP A 174 -1.10 20.04 0.00
N VAL A 175 -1.35 20.50 -1.19
CA VAL A 175 -2.02 21.78 -1.46
C VAL A 175 -3.14 21.52 -2.44
N ASN A 176 -4.34 22.02 -2.14
CA ASN A 176 -5.49 21.94 -3.03
C ASN A 176 -6.23 23.30 -3.04
N THR A 177 -6.31 23.91 -4.21
CA THR A 177 -7.02 25.18 -4.43
C THR A 177 -8.37 24.99 -5.14
N GLY A 178 -8.90 23.77 -5.14
CA GLY A 178 -10.13 23.38 -5.84
C GLY A 178 -9.84 22.88 -7.25
N LYS A 179 -9.27 23.69 -8.14
CA LYS A 179 -8.90 23.28 -9.50
C LYS A 179 -7.47 22.76 -9.62
N PHE A 180 -6.59 23.20 -8.77
CA PHE A 180 -5.18 22.82 -8.78
C PHE A 180 -4.83 22.09 -7.49
N GLY A 181 -4.23 20.91 -7.61
CA GLY A 181 -3.67 20.14 -6.52
C GLY A 181 -2.17 19.92 -6.71
N SER A 182 -1.43 19.98 -5.62
CA SER A 182 -0.01 19.66 -5.56
C SER A 182 0.24 18.74 -4.38
N TYR A 183 0.95 17.68 -4.61
CA TYR A 183 1.44 16.78 -3.58
C TYR A 183 2.96 16.68 -3.71
N THR A 184 3.66 16.99 -2.65
CA THR A 184 5.12 16.85 -2.53
C THR A 184 5.42 15.92 -1.36
N SER A 185 6.22 14.90 -1.59
CA SER A 185 6.68 13.97 -0.55
C SER A 185 8.20 13.86 -0.60
N TYR A 186 8.82 13.98 0.56
CA TYR A 186 10.20 13.62 0.78
C TYR A 186 10.27 12.47 1.78
N ARG A 187 11.02 11.43 1.45
CA ARG A 187 11.25 10.29 2.34
C ARG A 187 12.73 9.95 2.38
N ARG A 188 13.26 9.88 3.59
CA ARG A 188 14.58 9.34 3.88
C ARG A 188 14.46 8.00 4.55
N GLN A 189 15.19 7.02 4.06
CA GLN A 189 15.31 5.69 4.66
C GLN A 189 16.79 5.35 4.82
N GLN A 190 17.13 4.75 5.94
CA GLN A 190 18.46 4.20 6.15
C GLN A 190 18.37 2.96 7.03
N ALA A 191 19.33 2.06 6.88
CA ALA A 191 19.55 0.92 7.75
C ALA A 191 21.05 0.65 7.84
N GLU A 192 21.50 0.16 8.98
CA GLU A 192 22.86 -0.34 9.13
C GLU A 192 22.98 -1.76 8.57
N GLY A 193 24.16 -2.12 8.10
CA GLY A 193 24.48 -3.49 7.78
C GLY A 193 24.49 -4.37 9.03
N TRP A 194 24.18 -5.62 8.89
CA TRP A 194 24.20 -6.55 10.01
C TRP A 194 24.62 -7.96 9.58
N GLN A 195 25.11 -8.71 10.54
CA GLN A 195 25.54 -10.09 10.41
C GLN A 195 24.84 -10.95 11.48
N LEU A 196 24.39 -12.14 11.07
CA LEU A 196 23.76 -13.09 12.00
C LEU A 196 24.80 -13.77 12.88
N ASN A 197 25.92 -14.18 12.27
CA ASN A 197 27.04 -14.78 12.96
C ASN A 197 28.33 -14.09 12.51
N PRO A 198 29.04 -13.39 13.40
CA PRO A 198 30.29 -12.75 13.04
C PRO A 198 31.46 -13.71 12.83
N TYR A 199 31.29 -14.99 13.18
CA TYR A 199 32.33 -16.00 13.04
C TYR A 199 31.91 -17.10 12.09
N GLU A 200 32.85 -17.59 11.29
CA GLU A 200 32.71 -18.81 10.47
C GLU A 200 33.85 -19.78 10.76
N GLU A 201 33.59 -21.07 10.64
CA GLU A 201 34.61 -22.10 10.82
C GLU A 201 35.53 -22.14 9.59
N ASN A 202 36.82 -22.00 9.82
CA ASN A 202 37.80 -22.19 8.76
C ASN A 202 37.87 -23.69 8.41
N SER A 203 37.55 -24.01 7.17
CA SER A 203 37.50 -25.43 6.70
C SER A 203 38.81 -26.20 6.78
N LYS A 204 39.94 -25.52 7.00
CA LYS A 204 41.24 -26.15 7.10
C LYS A 204 41.74 -26.31 8.51
N THR A 205 41.50 -25.28 9.37
CA THR A 205 42.01 -25.25 10.74
C THR A 205 40.95 -25.67 11.77
N HIS A 206 39.68 -25.71 11.39
CA HIS A 206 38.54 -25.93 12.24
C HIS A 206 38.40 -24.88 13.38
N GLU A 207 39.12 -23.77 13.25
CA GLU A 207 39.02 -22.65 14.19
C GLU A 207 37.96 -21.65 13.74
N LEU A 208 37.32 -20.97 14.69
CA LEU A 208 36.38 -19.91 14.40
C LEU A 208 37.15 -18.63 14.08
N GLU A 209 36.97 -18.14 12.88
CA GLU A 209 37.57 -16.89 12.40
C GLU A 209 36.45 -15.84 12.20
N GLU A 210 36.78 -14.57 12.44
CA GLU A 210 35.85 -13.49 12.18
C GLU A 210 35.58 -13.36 10.69
N THR A 211 34.33 -13.44 10.31
CA THR A 211 33.93 -13.31 8.89
C THR A 211 33.76 -11.85 8.51
N GLY A 212 34.34 -11.44 7.39
CA GLY A 212 34.09 -10.12 6.79
C GLY A 212 32.78 -10.06 5.99
N LYS A 213 32.02 -11.16 5.93
CA LYS A 213 30.75 -11.23 5.19
C LYS A 213 29.64 -10.60 6.01
N VAL A 214 28.75 -9.87 5.36
CA VAL A 214 27.54 -9.30 5.95
C VAL A 214 26.30 -9.94 5.38
N ALA A 215 25.36 -10.33 6.23
CA ALA A 215 24.09 -10.91 5.81
C ALA A 215 23.20 -9.87 5.13
N SER A 216 23.32 -8.61 5.53
CA SER A 216 22.61 -7.47 4.91
C SER A 216 23.53 -6.26 4.92
N THR A 217 23.68 -5.62 3.77
CA THR A 217 24.43 -4.37 3.64
C THR A 217 23.59 -3.20 4.17
N GLY A 218 24.26 -2.22 4.79
CA GLY A 218 23.64 -0.96 5.12
C GLY A 218 23.29 -0.18 3.86
N PHE A 219 22.25 0.63 3.93
CA PHE A 219 21.86 1.52 2.86
C PHE A 219 21.30 2.84 3.39
N TYR A 220 21.30 3.85 2.55
CA TYR A 220 20.45 5.02 2.71
C TYR A 220 19.82 5.41 1.37
N ALA A 221 18.60 5.89 1.41
CA ALA A 221 17.87 6.34 0.24
C ALA A 221 17.10 7.62 0.57
N ASN A 222 17.11 8.55 -0.37
CA ASN A 222 16.26 9.73 -0.34
C ASN A 222 15.34 9.67 -1.55
N THR A 223 14.04 9.76 -1.32
CA THR A 223 13.03 9.71 -2.36
C THR A 223 12.23 11.00 -2.33
N VAL A 224 12.08 11.64 -3.47
CA VAL A 224 11.21 12.79 -3.67
C VAL A 224 10.14 12.39 -4.65
N ASN A 225 8.88 12.57 -4.28
CA ASN A 225 7.76 12.38 -5.20
C ASN A 225 7.00 13.70 -5.31
N GLN A 226 6.65 14.06 -6.53
CA GLN A 226 5.85 15.23 -6.85
C GLN A 226 4.69 14.83 -7.74
N LYS A 227 3.49 15.23 -7.36
CA LYS A 227 2.28 15.04 -8.18
C LYS A 227 1.57 16.37 -8.32
N PHE A 228 1.22 16.71 -9.54
CA PHE A 228 0.34 17.84 -9.86
C PHE A 228 -0.96 17.32 -10.45
N THR A 229 -2.06 17.91 -10.04
CA THR A 229 -3.40 17.67 -10.61
C THR A 229 -4.00 19.00 -11.02
N PHE A 230 -4.69 19.02 -12.14
CA PHE A 230 -5.41 20.20 -12.62
C PHE A 230 -6.76 19.78 -13.20
N ASP A 231 -7.82 20.21 -12.56
CA ASP A 231 -9.20 19.97 -13.00
C ASP A 231 -9.66 21.14 -13.87
N ALA A 232 -9.52 20.98 -15.18
CA ALA A 232 -9.91 21.99 -16.16
C ALA A 232 -11.43 22.19 -16.17
N THR A 233 -12.18 21.09 -16.09
CA THR A 233 -13.65 21.04 -15.99
C THR A 233 -14.05 19.86 -15.11
N ASP A 234 -15.35 19.76 -14.74
CA ASP A 234 -15.90 18.62 -13.98
C ASP A 234 -15.73 17.25 -14.67
N LYS A 235 -15.37 17.25 -15.95
CA LYS A 235 -15.19 16.03 -16.77
C LYS A 235 -13.77 15.84 -17.29
N LEU A 236 -12.89 16.83 -17.11
CA LEU A 236 -11.53 16.81 -17.66
C LEU A 236 -10.53 17.22 -16.61
N SER A 237 -9.69 16.27 -16.19
CA SER A 237 -8.56 16.49 -15.29
C SER A 237 -7.24 16.06 -15.94
N PHE A 238 -6.19 16.78 -15.62
CA PHE A 238 -4.81 16.47 -16.01
C PHE A 238 -4.02 16.16 -14.76
N TYR A 239 -3.09 15.23 -14.85
CA TYR A 239 -2.14 15.01 -13.78
C TYR A 239 -0.74 14.72 -14.34
N ARG A 240 0.27 15.08 -13.56
CA ARG A 240 1.68 14.71 -13.76
C ARG A 240 2.25 14.24 -12.43
N SER A 241 2.99 13.13 -12.46
CA SER A 241 3.76 12.59 -11.32
C SER A 241 5.19 12.32 -11.76
N GLU A 242 6.14 12.63 -10.88
CA GLU A 242 7.58 12.36 -11.00
C GLU A 242 8.09 11.74 -9.69
#